data_3a57938f540aaf233617cfd8a8cf0f27
#
_entry.id   3a57938f540aaf233617cfd8a8cf0f27
#
_cell.length_a   1.000
_cell.length_b   1.000
_cell.length_c   1.000
_cell.angle_alpha   90.00
_cell.angle_beta   90.00
_cell.angle_gamma   90.00
#
_symmetry.space_group_name_H-M   'P 1'
#
loop_
_entity.id
_entity.type
_entity.pdbx_description
1 polymer ?
#
loop_
_entity_poly.entity_id
_entity_poly.type
_entity_poly.pdbx_seq_one_letter_code
_entity_poly.pdbx_strand_id
1 'polypeptide(L)'
;MMTLAACICLSLTSCDDVRNILGAVISNLASDTSSDDPELGGGLLNNIAGEEAVVDGNTLRYGNHTYTVSGVIDYTSGQFKTPTAKVTFTNVPSDYAEFEAVYQNLLGKSVQGTAAMVPMALELYARDAGVGERCLHLLCNGPATVSEITRELKRKLEPSRYSSDNDPYIQRYLPAAVLKGAVPSNAYTPNKPYTVEMCPSPNGVKAAPLTGGTVTYLYILAGGWDTYQRAVDIFLKDGDDHYKVFNCPSCYTQCKQIVGKWPGLE
;
A
#
# COMPACT_ATOMS: atom_id res chain seq x y z
N MET A 1 46.80 -28.51 -7.88
CA MET A 1 45.99 -27.39 -7.38
C MET A 1 44.52 -27.67 -7.77
N MET A 2 43.74 -28.28 -6.89
CA MET A 2 42.35 -28.55 -7.11
C MET A 2 41.55 -27.62 -6.17
N THR A 3 40.80 -26.72 -6.76
CA THR A 3 39.87 -25.83 -6.03
C THR A 3 38.56 -26.58 -5.79
N LEU A 4 38.28 -26.88 -4.56
CA LEU A 4 37.02 -27.52 -4.12
C LEU A 4 35.94 -26.41 -4.01
N ALA A 5 35.00 -26.39 -4.93
CA ALA A 5 33.80 -25.56 -4.81
C ALA A 5 32.77 -26.30 -3.93
N ALA A 6 32.63 -25.89 -2.69
CA ALA A 6 31.58 -26.40 -1.81
C ALA A 6 30.27 -25.70 -2.13
N CYS A 7 29.34 -26.38 -2.79
CA CYS A 7 27.94 -25.95 -2.88
C CYS A 7 27.28 -26.18 -1.51
N ILE A 8 27.04 -25.10 -0.77
CA ILE A 8 26.22 -25.12 0.43
C ILE A 8 24.77 -24.88 0.00
N CYS A 9 23.97 -25.94 -0.09
CA CYS A 9 22.51 -25.84 -0.16
C CYS A 9 21.98 -25.50 1.23
N LEU A 10 21.74 -24.23 1.51
CA LEU A 10 21.04 -23.79 2.71
C LEU A 10 19.53 -23.78 2.44
N SER A 11 18.82 -24.73 3.05
CA SER A 11 17.36 -24.67 3.19
C SER A 11 17.05 -23.72 4.34
N LEU A 12 16.80 -22.43 4.03
CA LEU A 12 16.39 -21.43 5.02
C LEU A 12 14.91 -21.63 5.35
N THR A 13 14.59 -21.91 6.62
CA THR A 13 13.24 -22.20 7.09
C THR A 13 12.57 -21.03 7.83
N SER A 14 13.28 -19.91 8.08
CA SER A 14 12.68 -18.72 8.71
C SER A 14 13.40 -17.41 8.34
N CYS A 15 12.67 -16.29 8.44
CA CYS A 15 13.22 -14.93 8.24
C CYS A 15 14.28 -14.54 9.27
N ASP A 16 14.26 -15.13 10.46
CA ASP A 16 15.24 -14.87 11.52
C ASP A 16 16.61 -15.44 11.20
N ASP A 17 16.67 -16.56 10.47
CA ASP A 17 17.93 -17.16 10.03
C ASP A 17 18.67 -16.26 9.03
N VAL A 18 17.93 -15.56 8.16
CA VAL A 18 18.51 -14.62 7.18
C VAL A 18 19.09 -13.38 7.89
N ARG A 19 18.40 -12.86 8.90
CA ARG A 19 18.89 -11.72 9.70
C ARG A 19 20.16 -12.05 10.47
N ASN A 20 20.23 -13.25 11.06
CA ASN A 20 21.39 -13.69 11.81
C ASN A 20 22.61 -13.91 10.91
N ILE A 21 22.40 -14.45 9.69
CA ILE A 21 23.48 -14.63 8.72
C ILE A 21 23.99 -13.27 8.19
N LEU A 22 23.07 -12.36 7.89
CA LEU A 22 23.45 -11.01 7.44
C LEU A 22 24.20 -10.23 8.53
N GLY A 23 23.76 -10.32 9.79
CA GLY A 23 24.45 -9.73 10.93
C GLY A 23 25.86 -10.29 11.14
N ALA A 24 26.05 -11.60 10.98
CA ALA A 24 27.36 -12.24 11.08
C ALA A 24 28.32 -11.88 9.92
N VAL A 25 27.78 -11.72 8.71
CA VAL A 25 28.58 -11.27 7.54
C VAL A 25 29.01 -9.82 7.70
N ILE A 26 28.14 -8.95 8.19
CA ILE A 26 28.45 -7.53 8.43
C ILE A 26 29.49 -7.37 9.55
N SER A 27 29.41 -8.14 10.64
CA SER A 27 30.38 -8.09 11.72
C SER A 27 31.77 -8.60 11.30
N ASN A 28 31.84 -9.59 10.41
CA ASN A 28 33.10 -10.10 9.89
C ASN A 28 33.75 -9.16 8.85
N LEU A 29 32.96 -8.43 8.08
CA LEU A 29 33.46 -7.39 7.17
C LEU A 29 33.99 -6.16 7.91
N ALA A 30 33.46 -5.85 9.09
CA ALA A 30 33.91 -4.72 9.91
C ALA A 30 35.22 -5.00 10.65
N SER A 31 35.63 -6.27 10.83
CA SER A 31 36.84 -6.65 11.55
C SER A 31 38.11 -6.71 10.66
N ASP A 32 37.98 -6.72 9.33
CA ASP A 32 39.09 -6.88 8.41
C ASP A 32 39.59 -5.54 7.78
N THR A 33 39.00 -4.40 8.14
CA THR A 33 39.41 -3.09 7.65
C THR A 33 40.24 -2.30 8.70
N SER A 34 41.44 -2.78 9.00
CA SER A 34 42.47 -1.97 9.60
C SER A 34 43.40 -1.44 8.48
N SER A 35 42.98 -0.46 7.71
CA SER A 35 43.84 0.38 6.87
C SER A 35 43.34 1.81 6.98
N ASP A 36 44.31 2.67 7.39
CA ASP A 36 44.16 4.11 7.64
C ASP A 36 43.84 4.90 6.34
N ASP A 37 42.56 4.80 5.88
CA ASP A 37 42.08 5.70 4.83
C ASP A 37 40.67 6.20 5.22
N PRO A 38 40.52 7.46 5.71
CA PRO A 38 39.30 7.96 6.31
C PRO A 38 38.23 8.34 5.30
N GLU A 39 38.47 8.28 3.97
CA GLU A 39 37.46 8.74 2.99
C GLU A 39 36.58 7.66 2.36
N LEU A 40 36.92 6.37 2.46
CA LEU A 40 36.17 5.31 1.78
C LEU A 40 35.13 4.61 2.66
N GLY A 41 35.18 4.77 3.97
CA GLY A 41 34.29 4.04 4.91
C GLY A 41 32.93 4.71 5.20
N GLY A 42 32.84 6.03 5.08
CA GLY A 42 31.66 6.80 5.50
C GLY A 42 30.52 6.83 4.49
N GLY A 43 30.80 6.67 3.20
CA GLY A 43 29.79 6.81 2.14
C GLY A 43 28.96 5.56 1.86
N LEU A 44 29.54 4.37 2.07
CA LEU A 44 28.84 3.11 1.74
C LEU A 44 27.90 2.63 2.87
N LEU A 45 28.22 2.90 4.13
CA LEU A 45 27.40 2.49 5.27
C LEU A 45 26.17 3.37 5.48
N ASN A 46 26.22 4.64 5.05
CA ASN A 46 25.06 5.54 5.09
C ASN A 46 23.96 5.20 4.07
N ASN A 47 24.27 4.40 3.04
CA ASN A 47 23.30 3.94 2.05
C ASN A 47 22.68 2.56 2.38
N ILE A 48 23.14 1.91 3.46
CA ILE A 48 22.61 0.59 3.90
C ILE A 48 21.69 0.75 5.13
N ALA A 49 21.74 1.91 5.83
CA ALA A 49 20.73 2.24 6.83
C ALA A 49 19.42 2.53 6.10
N GLY A 50 18.54 1.54 5.99
CA GLY A 50 17.19 1.71 5.48
C GLY A 50 16.52 2.89 6.19
N GLU A 51 15.73 3.68 5.48
CA GLU A 51 15.00 4.80 6.05
C GLU A 51 14.15 4.28 7.22
N GLU A 52 14.31 4.88 8.38
CA GLU A 52 13.58 4.48 9.59
C GLU A 52 12.23 5.20 9.63
N ALA A 53 11.18 4.44 9.93
CA ALA A 53 9.85 4.99 10.12
C ALA A 53 9.76 5.68 11.49
N VAL A 54 9.50 6.98 11.49
CA VAL A 54 9.31 7.77 12.71
C VAL A 54 7.82 8.10 12.88
N VAL A 55 7.22 7.67 14.00
CA VAL A 55 5.81 7.93 14.33
C VAL A 55 5.72 9.00 15.41
N ASP A 56 4.90 10.03 15.14
CA ASP A 56 4.54 11.08 16.07
C ASP A 56 3.00 11.23 16.09
N GLY A 57 2.37 10.69 17.12
CA GLY A 57 0.92 10.63 17.22
C GLY A 57 0.25 9.95 16.02
N ASN A 58 -0.53 10.72 15.25
CA ASN A 58 -1.25 10.24 14.06
C ASN A 58 -0.48 10.45 12.76
N THR A 59 0.81 10.77 12.83
CA THR A 59 1.66 11.03 11.67
C THR A 59 2.87 10.11 11.68
N LEU A 60 3.17 9.53 10.52
CA LEU A 60 4.38 8.75 10.26
C LEU A 60 5.20 9.47 9.20
N ARG A 61 6.52 9.52 9.43
CA ARG A 61 7.51 9.95 8.43
C ARG A 61 8.38 8.77 8.06
N TYR A 62 8.62 8.64 6.75
CA TYR A 62 9.54 7.68 6.18
C TYR A 62 10.34 8.42 5.10
N GLY A 63 11.61 8.68 5.37
CA GLY A 63 12.39 9.58 4.55
C GLY A 63 11.75 10.97 4.43
N ASN A 64 11.50 11.40 3.21
CA ASN A 64 10.80 12.67 2.92
C ASN A 64 9.27 12.49 2.75
N HIS A 65 8.75 11.27 2.92
CA HIS A 65 7.32 10.99 2.83
C HIS A 65 6.65 11.13 4.20
N THR A 66 5.43 11.65 4.20
CA THR A 66 4.63 11.85 5.41
C THR A 66 3.24 11.29 5.20
N TYR A 67 2.74 10.56 6.19
CA TYR A 67 1.42 9.93 6.23
C TYR A 67 0.70 10.37 7.50
N THR A 68 -0.50 10.92 7.38
CA THR A 68 -1.26 11.42 8.54
C THR A 68 -2.68 10.89 8.52
N VAL A 69 -3.10 10.29 9.63
CA VAL A 69 -4.48 9.82 9.86
C VAL A 69 -5.26 10.88 10.61
N SER A 70 -6.47 11.21 10.17
CA SER A 70 -7.31 12.23 10.80
C SER A 70 -8.77 11.80 10.80
N GLY A 71 -9.48 12.12 11.89
CA GLY A 71 -10.88 11.76 12.08
C GLY A 71 -11.07 10.28 12.38
N VAL A 72 -12.32 9.86 12.47
CA VAL A 72 -12.74 8.48 12.73
C VAL A 72 -13.92 8.13 11.83
N ILE A 73 -14.13 6.84 11.57
CA ILE A 73 -15.33 6.38 10.87
C ILE A 73 -16.49 6.43 11.87
N ASP A 74 -17.28 7.50 11.81
CA ASP A 74 -18.34 7.79 12.78
C ASP A 74 -19.69 7.25 12.29
N TYR A 75 -20.09 6.11 12.83
CA TYR A 75 -21.38 5.47 12.53
C TYR A 75 -22.57 6.13 13.24
N THR A 76 -22.33 6.99 14.22
CA THR A 76 -23.39 7.63 15.02
C THR A 76 -23.95 8.88 14.33
N SER A 77 -23.16 9.48 13.44
CA SER A 77 -23.55 10.70 12.71
C SER A 77 -24.70 10.53 11.71
N GLY A 78 -24.94 9.30 11.24
CA GLY A 78 -25.85 9.02 10.13
C GLY A 78 -25.42 9.61 8.78
N GLN A 79 -24.19 10.13 8.69
CA GLN A 79 -23.67 10.80 7.50
C GLN A 79 -22.88 9.82 6.62
N PHE A 80 -23.57 9.17 5.70
CA PHE A 80 -22.98 8.18 4.80
C PHE A 80 -22.41 8.76 3.49
N LYS A 81 -22.37 10.08 3.33
CA LYS A 81 -21.90 10.79 2.12
C LYS A 81 -20.92 11.92 2.41
N THR A 82 -20.75 12.28 3.68
CA THR A 82 -19.82 13.33 4.13
C THR A 82 -18.61 12.68 4.77
N PRO A 83 -17.37 13.11 4.46
CA PRO A 83 -16.19 12.53 5.05
C PRO A 83 -16.15 12.76 6.57
N THR A 84 -15.96 11.68 7.33
CA THR A 84 -15.73 11.71 8.79
C THR A 84 -14.30 11.34 9.13
N ALA A 85 -13.59 10.70 8.23
CA ALA A 85 -12.19 10.34 8.36
C ALA A 85 -11.44 10.61 7.05
N LYS A 86 -10.13 10.84 7.17
CA LYS A 86 -9.22 10.99 6.03
C LYS A 86 -7.81 10.54 6.37
N VAL A 87 -7.09 10.12 5.34
CA VAL A 87 -5.64 9.93 5.37
C VAL A 87 -5.03 10.85 4.33
N THR A 88 -4.03 11.63 4.74
CA THR A 88 -3.24 12.47 3.83
C THR A 88 -1.82 11.95 3.73
N PHE A 89 -1.22 12.04 2.55
CA PHE A 89 0.16 11.65 2.34
C PHE A 89 0.82 12.50 1.25
N THR A 90 2.10 12.75 1.39
CA THR A 90 2.86 13.58 0.44
C THR A 90 3.10 12.86 -0.88
N ASN A 91 3.45 11.57 -0.81
CA ASN A 91 3.67 10.69 -1.95
C ASN A 91 3.14 9.28 -1.66
N VAL A 92 2.87 8.52 -2.72
CA VAL A 92 2.63 7.07 -2.63
C VAL A 92 3.93 6.39 -2.21
N PRO A 93 3.89 5.32 -1.39
CA PRO A 93 5.09 4.56 -1.07
C PRO A 93 5.94 4.24 -2.31
N SER A 94 7.25 4.34 -2.19
CA SER A 94 8.17 4.14 -3.30
C SER A 94 8.32 2.66 -3.66
N ASP A 95 8.24 1.80 -2.65
CA ASP A 95 8.45 0.36 -2.77
C ASP A 95 7.68 -0.44 -1.69
N TYR A 96 7.94 -1.76 -1.66
CA TYR A 96 7.34 -2.64 -0.66
C TYR A 96 7.84 -2.36 0.76
N ALA A 97 9.10 -1.98 0.96
CA ALA A 97 9.67 -1.77 2.29
C ALA A 97 9.01 -0.55 2.97
N GLU A 98 8.84 0.54 2.23
CA GLU A 98 8.10 1.69 2.72
C GLU A 98 6.62 1.35 2.96
N PHE A 99 5.96 0.65 2.02
CA PHE A 99 4.56 0.22 2.19
C PHE A 99 4.37 -0.62 3.45
N GLU A 100 5.25 -1.59 3.69
CA GLU A 100 5.25 -2.42 4.89
C GLU A 100 5.50 -1.59 6.15
N ALA A 101 6.49 -0.70 6.16
CA ALA A 101 6.78 0.17 7.29
C ALA A 101 5.59 1.07 7.66
N VAL A 102 4.93 1.65 6.66
CA VAL A 102 3.73 2.49 6.83
C VAL A 102 2.56 1.67 7.36
N TYR A 103 2.36 0.45 6.85
CA TYR A 103 1.33 -0.46 7.35
C TYR A 103 1.58 -0.86 8.80
N GLN A 104 2.77 -1.35 9.12
CA GLN A 104 3.11 -1.88 10.44
C GLN A 104 3.09 -0.80 11.54
N ASN A 105 3.53 0.41 11.21
CA ASN A 105 3.75 1.42 12.23
C ASN A 105 2.57 2.39 12.42
N LEU A 106 1.71 2.59 11.41
CA LEU A 106 0.59 3.54 11.50
C LEU A 106 -0.69 3.08 10.80
N LEU A 107 -0.67 2.93 9.47
CA LEU A 107 -1.92 2.85 8.70
C LEU A 107 -2.65 1.52 8.95
N GLY A 108 -1.95 0.41 9.10
CA GLY A 108 -2.55 -0.89 9.42
C GLY A 108 -3.23 -0.96 10.80
N LYS A 109 -2.96 0.00 11.68
CA LYS A 109 -3.50 0.05 13.05
C LYS A 109 -4.86 0.75 13.16
N SER A 110 -5.43 1.17 12.04
CA SER A 110 -6.75 1.81 12.02
C SER A 110 -7.54 1.43 10.78
N VAL A 111 -8.86 1.43 10.91
CA VAL A 111 -9.80 1.13 9.81
C VAL A 111 -9.57 2.06 8.62
N GLN A 112 -9.52 3.37 8.88
CA GLN A 112 -9.31 4.39 7.84
C GLN A 112 -7.91 4.35 7.25
N GLY A 113 -6.91 4.05 8.06
CA GLY A 113 -5.53 3.86 7.57
C GLY A 113 -5.43 2.70 6.60
N THR A 114 -5.94 1.53 6.99
CA THR A 114 -5.95 0.33 6.14
C THR A 114 -6.72 0.55 4.84
N ALA A 115 -7.88 1.21 4.89
CA ALA A 115 -8.65 1.54 3.70
C ALA A 115 -7.89 2.48 2.75
N ALA A 116 -7.15 3.46 3.29
CA ALA A 116 -6.34 4.38 2.49
C ALA A 116 -5.14 3.72 1.81
N MET A 117 -4.69 2.57 2.29
CA MET A 117 -3.62 1.81 1.64
C MET A 117 -4.08 1.08 0.37
N VAL A 118 -5.40 0.95 0.13
CA VAL A 118 -5.91 0.34 -1.10
C VAL A 118 -5.39 1.06 -2.34
N PRO A 119 -5.62 2.37 -2.57
CA PRO A 119 -5.08 3.05 -3.75
C PRO A 119 -3.54 3.05 -3.81
N MET A 120 -2.84 3.01 -2.67
CA MET A 120 -1.38 2.90 -2.64
C MET A 120 -0.91 1.55 -3.20
N ALA A 121 -1.55 0.44 -2.78
CA ALA A 121 -1.25 -0.89 -3.31
C ALA A 121 -1.57 -1.01 -4.81
N LEU A 122 -2.69 -0.40 -5.26
CA LEU A 122 -3.05 -0.35 -6.68
C LEU A 122 -2.03 0.42 -7.51
N GLU A 123 -1.50 1.54 -6.98
CA GLU A 123 -0.46 2.32 -7.65
C GLU A 123 0.87 1.57 -7.73
N LEU A 124 1.28 0.91 -6.64
CA LEU A 124 2.47 0.07 -6.65
C LEU A 124 2.33 -1.09 -7.65
N TYR A 125 1.13 -1.67 -7.77
CA TYR A 125 0.84 -2.68 -8.79
C TYR A 125 0.94 -2.12 -10.21
N ALA A 126 0.47 -0.90 -10.43
CA ALA A 126 0.55 -0.25 -11.74
C ALA A 126 1.99 0.07 -12.18
N ARG A 127 2.89 0.32 -11.20
CA ARG A 127 4.33 0.55 -11.44
C ARG A 127 5.10 -0.75 -11.62
N ASP A 128 4.85 -1.72 -10.74
CA ASP A 128 5.46 -3.06 -10.73
C ASP A 128 4.46 -4.06 -10.16
N ALA A 129 3.96 -4.95 -11.01
CA ALA A 129 2.94 -5.93 -10.61
C ALA A 129 3.43 -6.87 -9.50
N GLY A 130 4.71 -7.24 -9.50
CA GLY A 130 5.29 -8.11 -8.45
C GLY A 130 5.37 -7.41 -7.10
N VAL A 131 5.77 -6.15 -7.08
CA VAL A 131 5.78 -5.32 -5.86
C VAL A 131 4.35 -5.11 -5.37
N GLY A 132 3.43 -4.71 -6.25
CA GLY A 132 2.03 -4.50 -5.89
C GLY A 132 1.33 -5.74 -5.37
N GLU A 133 1.60 -6.92 -5.95
CA GLU A 133 1.05 -8.20 -5.45
C GLU A 133 1.54 -8.51 -4.04
N ARG A 134 2.82 -8.27 -3.73
CA ARG A 134 3.35 -8.39 -2.36
C ARG A 134 2.64 -7.43 -1.39
N CYS A 135 2.41 -6.18 -1.80
CA CYS A 135 1.66 -5.21 -1.02
C CYS A 135 0.22 -5.68 -0.75
N LEU A 136 -0.45 -6.25 -1.74
CA LEU A 136 -1.79 -6.82 -1.60
C LEU A 136 -1.81 -8.03 -0.66
N HIS A 137 -0.79 -8.90 -0.69
CA HIS A 137 -0.67 -10.01 0.26
C HIS A 137 -0.50 -9.53 1.71
N LEU A 138 0.21 -8.43 1.93
CA LEU A 138 0.32 -7.81 3.25
C LEU A 138 -1.01 -7.19 3.69
N LEU A 139 -1.69 -6.48 2.78
CA LEU A 139 -2.85 -5.67 3.08
C LEU A 139 -4.15 -6.48 3.22
N CYS A 140 -4.34 -7.53 2.41
CA CYS A 140 -5.61 -8.24 2.30
C CYS A 140 -5.76 -9.41 3.26
N ASN A 141 -7.00 -9.76 3.56
CA ASN A 141 -7.35 -10.89 4.42
C ASN A 141 -7.41 -12.20 3.61
N GLY A 142 -6.24 -12.67 3.21
CA GLY A 142 -6.06 -13.99 2.59
C GLY A 142 -5.91 -13.99 1.07
N PRO A 143 -5.43 -15.12 0.53
CA PRO A 143 -5.00 -15.24 -0.86
C PRO A 143 -6.14 -15.16 -1.87
N ALA A 144 -7.37 -15.52 -1.50
CA ALA A 144 -8.53 -15.44 -2.38
C ALA A 144 -8.85 -13.99 -2.77
N THR A 145 -8.82 -13.07 -1.81
CA THR A 145 -9.01 -11.62 -2.02
C THR A 145 -7.91 -11.07 -2.92
N VAL A 146 -6.65 -11.44 -2.68
CA VAL A 146 -5.52 -11.03 -3.52
C VAL A 146 -5.70 -11.52 -4.95
N SER A 147 -6.04 -12.79 -5.15
CA SER A 147 -6.23 -13.38 -6.49
C SER A 147 -7.37 -12.72 -7.27
N GLU A 148 -8.44 -12.31 -6.59
CA GLU A 148 -9.54 -11.57 -7.23
C GLU A 148 -9.07 -10.19 -7.69
N ILE A 149 -8.41 -9.44 -6.81
CA ILE A 149 -7.89 -8.10 -7.11
C ILE A 149 -6.89 -8.17 -8.26
N THR A 150 -5.86 -9.02 -8.16
CA THR A 150 -4.80 -9.12 -9.18
C THR A 150 -5.33 -9.52 -10.55
N ARG A 151 -6.31 -10.43 -10.61
CA ARG A 151 -6.98 -10.79 -11.86
C ARG A 151 -7.61 -9.59 -12.56
N GLU A 152 -8.27 -8.71 -11.79
CA GLU A 152 -8.92 -7.52 -12.35
C GLU A 152 -7.91 -6.41 -12.68
N LEU A 153 -6.86 -6.24 -11.86
CA LEU A 153 -5.79 -5.27 -12.10
C LEU A 153 -5.01 -5.63 -13.36
N LYS A 154 -4.69 -6.89 -13.56
CA LYS A 154 -4.01 -7.37 -14.76
C LYS A 154 -4.75 -6.95 -16.04
N ARG A 155 -6.07 -6.99 -16.03
CA ARG A 155 -6.89 -6.57 -17.17
C ARG A 155 -6.91 -5.07 -17.42
N LYS A 156 -6.68 -4.24 -16.38
CA LYS A 156 -6.85 -2.79 -16.43
C LYS A 156 -5.53 -2.01 -16.40
N LEU A 157 -4.52 -2.54 -15.76
CA LEU A 157 -3.25 -1.84 -15.54
C LEU A 157 -2.11 -2.40 -16.38
N GLU A 158 -2.17 -3.68 -16.76
CA GLU A 158 -1.18 -4.29 -17.66
C GLU A 158 -1.71 -4.29 -19.10
N PRO A 159 -1.19 -3.43 -20.00
CA PRO A 159 -1.55 -3.48 -21.40
C PRO A 159 -1.06 -4.81 -22.00
N SER A 160 -1.96 -5.56 -22.61
CA SER A 160 -1.55 -6.69 -23.42
C SER A 160 -0.81 -6.20 -24.67
N ARG A 161 -0.01 -7.06 -25.31
CA ARG A 161 0.61 -6.75 -26.62
C ARG A 161 -0.41 -6.41 -27.72
N TYR A 162 -1.68 -6.65 -27.48
CA TYR A 162 -2.79 -6.34 -28.38
C TYR A 162 -3.57 -5.08 -27.98
N SER A 163 -3.24 -4.46 -26.82
CA SER A 163 -3.88 -3.24 -26.37
C SER A 163 -3.26 -2.07 -27.12
N SER A 164 -4.07 -1.21 -27.71
CA SER A 164 -3.64 0.10 -28.20
C SER A 164 -3.48 1.07 -27.02
N ASP A 165 -2.68 2.12 -27.18
CA ASP A 165 -2.56 3.20 -26.17
C ASP A 165 -3.89 3.88 -25.84
N ASN A 166 -4.90 3.70 -26.72
CA ASN A 166 -6.26 4.24 -26.58
C ASN A 166 -7.28 3.18 -26.15
N ASP A 167 -6.84 1.99 -25.69
CA ASP A 167 -7.77 0.97 -25.22
C ASP A 167 -8.54 1.48 -23.99
N PRO A 168 -9.89 1.62 -24.10
CA PRO A 168 -10.70 2.16 -23.00
C PRO A 168 -10.74 1.26 -21.77
N TYR A 169 -10.27 0.03 -21.88
CA TYR A 169 -10.16 -0.91 -20.75
C TYR A 169 -8.85 -0.73 -19.97
N ILE A 170 -7.84 -0.09 -20.56
CA ILE A 170 -6.58 0.20 -19.87
C ILE A 170 -6.71 1.52 -19.12
N GLN A 171 -6.74 1.42 -17.80
CA GLN A 171 -7.02 2.54 -16.91
C GLN A 171 -5.91 2.72 -15.88
N ARG A 172 -4.71 3.07 -16.32
CA ARG A 172 -3.54 3.32 -15.44
C ARG A 172 -3.78 4.41 -14.38
N TYR A 173 -4.77 5.27 -14.64
CA TYR A 173 -5.22 6.30 -13.72
C TYR A 173 -6.18 5.80 -12.63
N LEU A 174 -6.51 4.52 -12.61
CA LEU A 174 -7.42 3.92 -11.63
C LEU A 174 -7.03 4.20 -10.18
N PRO A 175 -5.76 4.05 -9.75
CA PRO A 175 -5.36 4.39 -8.39
C PRO A 175 -5.58 5.87 -8.04
N ALA A 176 -5.28 6.76 -8.98
CA ALA A 176 -5.50 8.20 -8.83
C ALA A 176 -6.99 8.57 -8.71
N ALA A 177 -7.86 7.86 -9.43
CA ALA A 177 -9.31 8.12 -9.44
C ALA A 177 -9.97 7.99 -8.05
N VAL A 178 -9.29 7.32 -7.09
CA VAL A 178 -9.74 7.16 -5.70
C VAL A 178 -9.35 8.37 -4.83
N LEU A 179 -8.40 9.19 -5.27
CA LEU A 179 -7.86 10.30 -4.49
C LEU A 179 -8.74 11.55 -4.60
N LYS A 180 -8.75 12.35 -3.54
CA LYS A 180 -9.50 13.61 -3.49
C LYS A 180 -9.08 14.56 -4.62
N GLY A 181 -10.09 15.13 -5.30
CA GLY A 181 -9.90 16.08 -6.39
C GLY A 181 -9.60 15.45 -7.74
N ALA A 182 -9.31 14.16 -7.81
CA ALA A 182 -9.12 13.44 -9.05
C ALA A 182 -10.49 13.17 -9.73
N VAL A 183 -10.69 13.73 -10.90
CA VAL A 183 -11.92 13.58 -11.70
C VAL A 183 -11.57 13.44 -13.18
N PRO A 184 -12.45 12.89 -14.03
CA PRO A 184 -12.17 12.72 -15.46
C PRO A 184 -11.81 14.04 -16.17
N SER A 185 -12.47 15.15 -15.79
CA SER A 185 -12.29 16.46 -16.43
C SER A 185 -10.92 17.11 -16.18
N ASN A 186 -10.21 16.69 -15.12
CA ASN A 186 -8.84 17.13 -14.86
C ASN A 186 -7.81 16.01 -15.10
N ALA A 187 -8.16 15.00 -15.93
CA ALA A 187 -7.35 13.84 -16.24
C ALA A 187 -6.84 13.10 -15.00
N TYR A 188 -7.68 13.02 -13.96
CA TYR A 188 -7.36 12.40 -12.67
C TYR A 188 -6.10 12.95 -11.98
N THR A 189 -5.90 14.25 -12.06
CA THR A 189 -4.87 14.95 -11.29
C THR A 189 -5.39 15.23 -9.88
N PRO A 190 -4.94 14.52 -8.84
CA PRO A 190 -5.43 14.72 -7.48
C PRO A 190 -4.85 15.97 -6.84
N ASN A 191 -5.51 16.44 -5.78
CA ASN A 191 -4.97 17.51 -4.93
C ASN A 191 -3.74 17.02 -4.17
N LYS A 192 -2.74 17.90 -3.98
CA LYS A 192 -1.61 17.62 -3.07
C LYS A 192 -1.78 18.43 -1.76
N PRO A 193 -1.44 17.86 -0.59
CA PRO A 193 -1.05 16.47 -0.39
C PRO A 193 -2.17 15.50 -0.78
N TYR A 194 -1.80 14.32 -1.26
CA TYR A 194 -2.77 13.29 -1.61
C TYR A 194 -3.67 12.97 -0.43
N THR A 195 -4.95 12.76 -0.69
CA THR A 195 -5.93 12.54 0.37
C THR A 195 -6.92 11.46 -0.04
N VAL A 196 -7.15 10.50 0.84
CA VAL A 196 -8.26 9.57 0.77
C VAL A 196 -9.29 9.99 1.81
N GLU A 197 -10.49 10.35 1.37
CA GLU A 197 -11.62 10.73 2.23
C GLU A 197 -12.58 9.56 2.40
N MET A 198 -13.07 9.36 3.62
CA MET A 198 -13.88 8.19 3.96
C MET A 198 -15.06 8.59 4.83
N CYS A 199 -16.15 7.83 4.69
CA CYS A 199 -17.32 7.93 5.54
C CYS A 199 -17.82 6.52 5.92
N PRO A 200 -18.67 6.40 6.98
CA PRO A 200 -19.26 5.13 7.33
C PRO A 200 -20.18 4.60 6.22
N SER A 201 -20.32 3.27 6.15
CA SER A 201 -21.38 2.61 5.40
C SER A 201 -22.59 2.32 6.31
N PRO A 202 -23.84 2.35 5.80
CA PRO A 202 -25.01 1.94 6.57
C PRO A 202 -24.94 0.51 7.12
N ASN A 203 -24.06 -0.33 6.56
CA ASN A 203 -23.83 -1.69 7.04
C ASN A 203 -23.18 -1.77 8.42
N GLY A 204 -22.52 -0.69 8.87
CA GLY A 204 -21.95 -0.58 10.20
C GLY A 204 -20.75 -1.51 10.45
N VAL A 205 -20.67 -2.02 11.67
CA VAL A 205 -19.69 -3.01 12.10
C VAL A 205 -20.41 -4.32 12.41
N LYS A 206 -19.90 -5.45 11.90
CA LYS A 206 -20.52 -6.76 12.09
C LYS A 206 -19.50 -7.78 12.58
N ALA A 207 -19.93 -8.64 13.50
CA ALA A 207 -19.15 -9.80 13.88
C ALA A 207 -18.98 -10.77 12.69
N ALA A 208 -17.83 -11.38 12.59
CA ALA A 208 -17.47 -12.40 11.61
C ALA A 208 -17.13 -13.73 12.31
N PRO A 209 -18.13 -14.44 12.89
CA PRO A 209 -17.89 -15.55 13.80
C PRO A 209 -17.18 -16.74 13.16
N LEU A 210 -17.30 -16.91 11.83
CA LEU A 210 -16.63 -18.01 11.12
C LEU A 210 -15.12 -17.78 10.96
N THR A 211 -14.67 -16.52 10.99
CA THR A 211 -13.26 -16.14 10.84
C THR A 211 -12.64 -15.62 12.13
N GLY A 212 -13.46 -15.47 13.20
CA GLY A 212 -13.03 -14.93 14.49
C GLY A 212 -12.59 -13.47 14.38
N GLY A 213 -13.55 -12.53 14.48
CA GLY A 213 -13.23 -11.11 14.37
C GLY A 213 -14.41 -10.24 13.99
N THR A 214 -14.13 -9.04 13.52
CA THR A 214 -15.12 -8.05 13.09
C THR A 214 -14.84 -7.52 11.70
N VAL A 215 -15.89 -7.24 10.93
CA VAL A 215 -15.84 -6.53 9.65
C VAL A 215 -16.45 -5.15 9.81
N THR A 216 -15.70 -4.14 9.45
CA THR A 216 -16.11 -2.74 9.43
C THR A 216 -16.36 -2.31 7.99
N TYR A 217 -17.58 -1.87 7.70
CA TYR A 217 -18.01 -1.44 6.37
C TYR A 217 -17.89 0.08 6.25
N LEU A 218 -17.17 0.55 5.25
CA LEU A 218 -17.00 1.98 5.00
C LEU A 218 -17.02 2.28 3.50
N TYR A 219 -17.08 3.56 3.17
CA TYR A 219 -16.91 4.06 1.81
C TYR A 219 -15.69 4.97 1.71
N ILE A 220 -14.90 4.79 0.66
CA ILE A 220 -14.00 5.82 0.16
C ILE A 220 -14.81 6.72 -0.77
N LEU A 221 -14.64 8.05 -0.62
CA LEU A 221 -15.31 9.05 -1.45
C LEU A 221 -14.40 9.41 -2.63
N ALA A 222 -14.85 9.09 -3.83
CA ALA A 222 -14.02 9.15 -5.04
C ALA A 222 -14.80 9.73 -6.23
N GLY A 223 -14.16 10.63 -6.98
CA GLY A 223 -14.76 11.31 -8.12
C GLY A 223 -14.72 10.55 -9.45
N GLY A 224 -14.08 9.38 -9.48
CA GLY A 224 -13.85 8.61 -10.69
C GLY A 224 -15.05 7.80 -11.21
N TRP A 225 -16.18 7.79 -10.53
CA TRP A 225 -17.37 6.99 -10.86
C TRP A 225 -18.65 7.82 -10.77
N ASP A 226 -19.78 7.27 -11.26
CA ASP A 226 -21.09 7.93 -11.13
C ASP A 226 -21.57 7.95 -9.69
N THR A 227 -21.34 6.88 -8.95
CA THR A 227 -21.54 6.85 -7.50
C THR A 227 -20.25 7.27 -6.80
N TYR A 228 -20.38 8.24 -5.92
CA TYR A 228 -19.27 8.81 -5.15
C TYR A 228 -18.62 7.82 -4.18
N GLN A 229 -19.35 6.82 -3.75
CA GLN A 229 -18.99 5.89 -2.66
C GLN A 229 -18.39 4.61 -3.22
N ARG A 230 -17.17 4.29 -2.80
CA ARG A 230 -16.47 3.05 -3.09
C ARG A 230 -16.43 2.19 -1.86
N ALA A 231 -17.19 1.11 -1.85
CA ALA A 231 -17.28 0.19 -0.70
C ALA A 231 -15.92 -0.47 -0.44
N VAL A 232 -15.52 -0.43 0.83
CA VAL A 232 -14.36 -1.13 1.36
C VAL A 232 -14.76 -1.78 2.67
N ASP A 233 -14.48 -3.06 2.79
CA ASP A 233 -14.77 -3.85 3.98
C ASP A 233 -13.44 -4.17 4.65
N ILE A 234 -13.30 -3.76 5.91
CA ILE A 234 -12.06 -3.89 6.68
C ILE A 234 -12.29 -4.90 7.81
N PHE A 235 -11.42 -5.88 7.90
CA PHE A 235 -11.46 -6.95 8.87
C PHE A 235 -10.41 -6.75 9.96
N LEU A 236 -10.82 -6.98 11.21
CA LEU A 236 -9.91 -7.15 12.35
C LEU A 236 -10.15 -8.52 12.94
N LYS A 237 -9.12 -9.37 12.94
CA LYS A 237 -9.17 -10.66 13.60
C LYS A 237 -9.07 -10.49 15.12
N ASP A 238 -9.76 -11.34 15.86
CA ASP A 238 -9.69 -11.33 17.33
C ASP A 238 -8.25 -11.56 17.81
N GLY A 239 -7.76 -10.63 18.63
CA GLY A 239 -6.39 -10.66 19.17
C GLY A 239 -5.32 -10.01 18.28
N ASP A 240 -5.63 -9.63 17.05
CA ASP A 240 -4.73 -8.87 16.19
C ASP A 240 -4.83 -7.37 16.47
N ASP A 241 -3.76 -6.63 16.20
CA ASP A 241 -3.71 -5.17 16.29
C ASP A 241 -3.65 -4.49 14.90
N HIS A 242 -3.62 -5.28 13.83
CA HIS A 242 -3.60 -4.81 12.45
C HIS A 242 -4.85 -5.21 11.69
N TYR A 243 -5.45 -4.21 11.06
CA TYR A 243 -6.59 -4.38 10.18
C TYR A 243 -6.16 -4.89 8.80
N LYS A 244 -7.04 -5.65 8.14
CA LYS A 244 -6.86 -6.17 6.78
C LYS A 244 -8.02 -5.76 5.89
N VAL A 245 -7.78 -5.58 4.60
CA VAL A 245 -8.84 -5.45 3.61
C VAL A 245 -9.50 -6.81 3.43
N PHE A 246 -10.78 -6.89 3.78
CA PHE A 246 -11.61 -8.07 3.56
C PHE A 246 -12.15 -8.11 2.13
N ASN A 247 -12.62 -6.94 1.64
CA ASN A 247 -13.18 -6.80 0.31
C ASN A 247 -13.16 -5.33 -0.14
N CYS A 248 -12.90 -5.06 -1.44
CA CYS A 248 -12.94 -3.70 -1.99
C CYS A 248 -13.23 -3.66 -3.51
N PRO A 249 -14.20 -4.46 -4.03
CA PRO A 249 -14.39 -4.64 -5.47
C PRO A 249 -14.69 -3.33 -6.19
N SER A 250 -15.36 -2.39 -5.52
CA SER A 250 -15.72 -1.11 -6.10
C SER A 250 -14.53 -0.17 -6.33
N CYS A 251 -13.37 -0.43 -5.72
CA CYS A 251 -12.16 0.39 -5.87
C CYS A 251 -11.36 0.05 -7.14
N TYR A 252 -11.57 -1.13 -7.72
CA TYR A 252 -10.89 -1.58 -8.93
C TYR A 252 -11.85 -1.91 -10.10
N THR A 253 -13.12 -1.53 -9.99
CA THR A 253 -14.04 -1.51 -11.15
C THR A 253 -13.62 -0.40 -12.12
N GLN A 254 -14.05 -0.52 -13.37
CA GLN A 254 -13.78 0.48 -14.38
C GLN A 254 -14.30 1.86 -13.93
N CYS A 255 -13.41 2.86 -13.90
CA CYS A 255 -13.78 4.25 -13.66
C CYS A 255 -14.08 4.97 -14.99
N LYS A 256 -14.60 6.20 -14.89
CA LYS A 256 -14.88 7.02 -16.08
C LYS A 256 -13.61 7.28 -16.88
N GLN A 257 -13.75 7.36 -18.19
CA GLN A 257 -12.63 7.69 -19.06
C GLN A 257 -12.15 9.13 -18.81
N ILE A 258 -10.86 9.33 -18.96
CA ILE A 258 -10.25 10.67 -18.83
C ILE A 258 -10.61 11.58 -19.99
N VAL A 259 -10.60 12.87 -19.71
CA VAL A 259 -10.58 13.93 -20.70
C VAL A 259 -9.15 14.47 -20.76
N GLY A 260 -8.42 14.13 -21.81
CA GLY A 260 -7.01 14.52 -21.96
C GLY A 260 -6.01 13.41 -21.58
N LYS A 261 -4.73 13.77 -21.46
CA LYS A 261 -3.64 12.84 -21.13
C LYS A 261 -3.43 12.78 -19.61
N TRP A 262 -3.39 11.58 -19.07
CA TRP A 262 -3.07 11.38 -17.64
C TRP A 262 -1.60 11.72 -17.34
N PRO A 263 -1.34 12.59 -16.33
CA PRO A 263 0.03 13.00 -16.00
C PRO A 263 0.82 11.97 -15.18
N GLY A 264 0.14 11.00 -14.57
CA GLY A 264 0.74 10.07 -13.59
C GLY A 264 0.59 10.57 -12.15
N LEU A 265 0.92 9.69 -11.19
CA LEU A 265 1.18 10.04 -9.79
C LEU A 265 2.70 10.11 -9.62
N GLU A 266 3.22 11.27 -9.25
CA GLU A 266 4.64 11.48 -8.91
C GLU A 266 4.88 11.21 -7.43
#